data_736f2882f26213d4cbed1925c70054c9
#
_entry.id   736f2882f26213d4cbed1925c70054c9
#
_cell.length_a   1.000
_cell.length_b   1.000
_cell.length_c   1.000
_cell.angle_alpha   90.00
_cell.angle_beta   90.00
_cell.angle_gamma   90.00
#
_symmetry.space_group_name_H-M   'P 1'
#
loop_
_entity.id
_entity.type
_entity.pdbx_description
1 polymer ?
#
loop_
_entity_poly.entity_id
_entity_poly.type
_entity_poly.pdbx_seq_one_letter_code
_entity_poly.pdbx_strand_id
1 'polypeptide(L)'
;RQDSDFYYLTGFNEPNAVAVIAPHHDEHKFILFVQPKEREQEIWTGYRVGVDAAKEKYGADEAYLISELDEKLPQYLEQGDKIYYHMGRDEKLNHKVITHWQRLLRSYGKRGTGPVAIEDPFLTLHPLRMIKSPAELDLMREAAHIAALAHERARQIAKPGVKESEIEAEIEYIFRKHGAMGVAYPSIVAAGANACILHYIDNNSELQDGDLLLIDAGCSCGYYNSDVTRTFPVNGKFTTEQKIIYELVLDA
;
A
#
# COMPACT_ATOMS: atom_id res chain seq x y z
N ARG A 1 -1.69 -2.93 -7.51
CA ARG A 1 -0.91 -2.09 -6.61
C ARG A 1 0.41 -2.78 -6.33
N GLN A 2 1.52 -2.02 -6.27
CA GLN A 2 2.84 -2.52 -5.93
C GLN A 2 2.91 -2.91 -4.44
N ASP A 3 3.87 -3.77 -4.07
CA ASP A 3 4.19 -4.05 -2.67
C ASP A 3 4.68 -2.77 -1.97
N SER A 4 4.25 -2.54 -0.73
CA SER A 4 4.52 -1.29 -0.03
C SER A 4 5.98 -1.12 0.37
N ASP A 5 6.68 -2.21 0.73
CA ASP A 5 8.11 -2.18 1.04
C ASP A 5 8.95 -1.96 -0.21
N PHE A 6 8.57 -2.63 -1.30
CA PHE A 6 9.20 -2.43 -2.60
C PHE A 6 9.06 -0.96 -3.06
N TYR A 7 7.85 -0.41 -2.97
CA TYR A 7 7.62 0.99 -3.34
C TYR A 7 8.37 1.97 -2.44
N TYR A 8 8.38 1.72 -1.13
CA TYR A 8 9.12 2.53 -0.16
C TYR A 8 10.62 2.62 -0.50
N LEU A 9 11.22 1.50 -0.89
CA LEU A 9 12.65 1.43 -1.20
C LEU A 9 13.00 1.99 -2.57
N THR A 10 12.09 1.93 -3.54
CA THR A 10 12.42 2.15 -4.96
C THR A 10 11.65 3.30 -5.61
N GLY A 11 10.49 3.67 -5.09
CA GLY A 11 9.54 4.55 -5.77
C GLY A 11 8.95 3.95 -7.06
N PHE A 12 9.31 2.72 -7.44
CA PHE A 12 8.92 2.11 -8.71
C PHE A 12 7.54 1.46 -8.61
N ASN A 13 6.61 1.87 -9.46
CA ASN A 13 5.18 1.50 -9.34
C ASN A 13 4.67 0.58 -10.46
N GLU A 14 5.52 -0.02 -11.25
CA GLU A 14 5.08 -1.00 -12.25
C GLU A 14 5.04 -2.42 -11.69
N PRO A 15 4.07 -3.24 -12.09
CA PRO A 15 3.97 -4.62 -11.63
C PRO A 15 5.09 -5.50 -12.19
N ASN A 16 5.30 -6.65 -11.56
CA ASN A 16 6.24 -7.68 -11.99
C ASN A 16 7.68 -7.15 -12.14
N ALA A 17 8.13 -6.32 -11.22
CA ALA A 17 9.50 -5.85 -11.12
C ALA A 17 10.18 -6.48 -9.91
N VAL A 18 11.51 -6.59 -9.97
CA VAL A 18 12.36 -7.02 -8.85
C VAL A 18 13.43 -5.98 -8.62
N ALA A 19 13.64 -5.60 -7.37
CA ALA A 19 14.74 -4.75 -6.95
C ALA A 19 15.78 -5.57 -6.20
N VAL A 20 17.04 -5.32 -6.48
CA VAL A 20 18.17 -5.87 -5.73
C VAL A 20 18.98 -4.73 -5.16
N ILE A 21 19.16 -4.74 -3.84
CA ILE A 21 20.03 -3.81 -3.12
C ILE A 21 21.25 -4.61 -2.69
N ALA A 22 22.38 -4.35 -3.31
CA ALA A 22 23.65 -5.07 -3.13
C ALA A 22 24.76 -4.11 -2.64
N PRO A 23 24.76 -3.67 -1.36
CA PRO A 23 25.69 -2.65 -0.86
C PRO A 23 27.17 -3.03 -1.03
N HIS A 24 27.47 -4.32 -1.10
CA HIS A 24 28.82 -4.85 -1.23
C HIS A 24 29.31 -5.01 -2.67
N HIS A 25 28.42 -4.88 -3.67
CA HIS A 25 28.82 -4.98 -5.07
C HIS A 25 29.65 -3.74 -5.46
N ASP A 26 30.75 -3.93 -6.17
CA ASP A 26 31.73 -2.86 -6.44
C ASP A 26 31.13 -1.71 -7.26
N GLU A 27 30.36 -2.02 -8.31
CA GLU A 27 29.84 -1.06 -9.29
C GLU A 27 28.37 -0.71 -9.06
N HIS A 28 27.53 -1.70 -8.80
CA HIS A 28 26.07 -1.51 -8.77
C HIS A 28 25.53 -1.83 -7.37
N LYS A 29 24.95 -0.83 -6.71
CA LYS A 29 24.36 -0.96 -5.37
C LYS A 29 22.84 -1.14 -5.42
N PHE A 30 22.19 -0.55 -6.41
CA PHE A 30 20.76 -0.62 -6.62
C PHE A 30 20.45 -1.03 -8.06
N ILE A 31 19.81 -2.17 -8.21
CA ILE A 31 19.51 -2.78 -9.49
C ILE A 31 18.01 -3.01 -9.62
N LEU A 32 17.44 -2.66 -10.77
CA LEU A 32 16.05 -2.93 -11.12
C LEU A 32 15.93 -3.94 -12.25
N PHE A 33 15.08 -4.93 -12.07
CA PHE A 33 14.61 -5.83 -13.12
C PHE A 33 13.19 -5.43 -13.49
N VAL A 34 12.97 -5.00 -14.74
CA VAL A 34 11.73 -4.37 -15.17
C VAL A 34 11.13 -5.07 -16.38
N GLN A 35 9.86 -4.82 -16.63
CA GLN A 35 9.17 -5.32 -17.82
C GLN A 35 9.72 -4.67 -19.09
N PRO A 36 9.74 -5.42 -20.24
CA PRO A 36 10.14 -4.84 -21.51
C PRO A 36 9.16 -3.72 -21.93
N LYS A 37 9.72 -2.71 -22.60
CA LYS A 37 8.95 -1.64 -23.23
C LYS A 37 8.58 -2.07 -24.65
N GLU A 38 7.50 -2.83 -24.77
CA GLU A 38 7.00 -3.37 -26.03
C GLU A 38 5.68 -2.68 -26.41
N ARG A 39 5.64 -2.06 -27.59
CA ARG A 39 4.48 -1.29 -28.08
C ARG A 39 3.19 -2.09 -28.07
N GLU A 40 3.24 -3.37 -28.42
CA GLU A 40 2.06 -4.25 -28.43
C GLU A 40 1.48 -4.43 -27.02
N GLN A 41 2.32 -4.60 -26.02
CA GLN A 41 1.89 -4.72 -24.63
C GLN A 41 1.43 -3.39 -24.05
N GLU A 42 2.10 -2.28 -24.42
CA GLU A 42 1.73 -0.94 -23.97
C GLU A 42 0.33 -0.52 -24.43
N ILE A 43 -0.12 -0.99 -25.60
CA ILE A 43 -1.50 -0.75 -26.10
C ILE A 43 -2.53 -1.31 -25.10
N TRP A 44 -2.25 -2.44 -24.46
CA TRP A 44 -3.19 -3.12 -23.56
C TRP A 44 -3.05 -2.69 -22.09
N THR A 45 -1.85 -2.42 -21.62
CA THR A 45 -1.55 -2.27 -20.20
C THR A 45 -1.03 -0.89 -19.81
N GLY A 46 -0.91 0.03 -20.79
CA GLY A 46 -0.33 1.36 -20.60
C GLY A 46 1.18 1.38 -20.76
N TYR A 47 1.74 2.60 -20.71
CA TYR A 47 3.17 2.83 -20.91
C TYR A 47 4.02 2.12 -19.87
N ARG A 48 5.20 1.65 -20.32
CA ARG A 48 6.23 1.03 -19.49
C ARG A 48 7.45 1.94 -19.39
N VAL A 49 8.08 1.91 -18.24
CA VAL A 49 9.33 2.67 -17.97
C VAL A 49 10.46 2.13 -18.85
N GLY A 50 10.65 0.80 -18.89
CA GLY A 50 11.77 0.15 -19.57
C GLY A 50 13.10 0.37 -18.86
N VAL A 51 14.15 -0.27 -19.39
CA VAL A 51 15.47 -0.34 -18.75
C VAL A 51 16.15 1.03 -18.63
N ASP A 52 16.18 1.81 -19.70
CA ASP A 52 16.90 3.10 -19.72
C ASP A 52 16.27 4.10 -18.74
N ALA A 53 14.93 4.24 -18.79
CA ALA A 53 14.25 5.17 -17.90
C ALA A 53 14.20 4.67 -16.44
N ALA A 54 14.36 3.37 -16.18
CA ALA A 54 14.52 2.84 -14.84
C ALA A 54 15.80 3.36 -14.17
N LYS A 55 16.90 3.47 -14.92
CA LYS A 55 18.15 4.08 -14.45
C LYS A 55 18.00 5.59 -14.25
N GLU A 56 17.51 6.29 -15.26
CA GLU A 56 17.45 7.76 -15.24
C GLU A 56 16.48 8.33 -14.21
N LYS A 57 15.29 7.73 -14.06
CA LYS A 57 14.21 8.27 -13.23
C LYS A 57 14.18 7.74 -11.81
N TYR A 58 14.63 6.51 -11.60
CA TYR A 58 14.55 5.84 -10.31
C TYR A 58 15.93 5.66 -9.64
N GLY A 59 16.99 6.14 -10.27
CA GLY A 59 18.33 6.13 -9.69
C GLY A 59 18.94 4.73 -9.56
N ALA A 60 18.47 3.76 -10.36
CA ALA A 60 19.11 2.45 -10.40
C ALA A 60 20.50 2.58 -11.05
N ASP A 61 21.52 2.01 -10.41
CA ASP A 61 22.87 1.95 -10.97
C ASP A 61 22.89 1.09 -12.23
N GLU A 62 22.08 0.02 -12.23
CA GLU A 62 21.87 -0.84 -13.37
C GLU A 62 20.42 -1.33 -13.45
N ALA A 63 19.95 -1.59 -14.67
CA ALA A 63 18.63 -2.13 -14.90
C ALA A 63 18.66 -3.18 -16.01
N TYR A 64 17.87 -4.24 -15.84
CA TYR A 64 17.76 -5.36 -16.77
C TYR A 64 16.29 -5.68 -17.06
N LEU A 65 16.05 -6.43 -18.12
CA LEU A 65 14.75 -7.03 -18.32
C LEU A 65 14.48 -8.09 -17.24
N ILE A 66 13.23 -8.23 -16.81
CA ILE A 66 12.84 -9.24 -15.82
C ILE A 66 13.14 -10.68 -16.30
N SER A 67 13.17 -10.91 -17.61
CA SER A 67 13.57 -12.18 -18.22
C SER A 67 15.04 -12.55 -17.98
N GLU A 68 15.91 -11.57 -17.69
CA GLU A 68 17.32 -11.75 -17.43
C GLU A 68 17.63 -12.03 -15.95
N LEU A 69 16.60 -12.06 -15.08
CA LEU A 69 16.77 -12.21 -13.63
C LEU A 69 17.61 -13.45 -13.26
N ASP A 70 17.33 -14.62 -13.88
CA ASP A 70 18.04 -15.86 -13.55
C ASP A 70 19.53 -15.82 -13.96
N GLU A 71 19.85 -15.07 -14.98
CA GLU A 71 21.23 -14.91 -15.46
C GLU A 71 22.01 -13.90 -14.59
N LYS A 72 21.38 -12.77 -14.27
CA LYS A 72 22.06 -11.65 -13.63
C LYS A 72 22.03 -11.67 -12.11
N LEU A 73 21.01 -12.25 -11.48
CA LEU A 73 20.87 -12.25 -10.01
C LEU A 73 22.06 -12.86 -9.26
N PRO A 74 22.66 -13.99 -9.70
CA PRO A 74 23.75 -14.62 -8.95
C PRO A 74 24.95 -13.70 -8.66
N GLN A 75 25.35 -12.84 -9.57
CA GLN A 75 26.50 -11.94 -9.39
C GLN A 75 26.32 -10.97 -8.22
N TYR A 76 25.07 -10.54 -7.97
CA TYR A 76 24.74 -9.63 -6.87
C TYR A 76 24.60 -10.34 -5.53
N LEU A 77 24.43 -11.66 -5.53
CA LEU A 77 24.33 -12.46 -4.30
C LEU A 77 25.69 -12.98 -3.82
N GLU A 78 26.68 -13.09 -4.70
CA GLU A 78 27.95 -13.81 -4.44
C GLU A 78 28.80 -13.19 -3.33
N GLN A 79 28.73 -11.88 -3.14
CA GLN A 79 29.56 -11.14 -2.19
C GLN A 79 28.85 -10.89 -0.86
N GLY A 80 27.55 -11.16 -0.77
CA GLY A 80 26.75 -10.95 0.44
C GLY A 80 26.87 -12.12 1.41
N ASP A 81 26.83 -11.83 2.71
CA ASP A 81 26.80 -12.85 3.77
C ASP A 81 25.41 -13.42 3.99
N LYS A 82 24.37 -12.65 3.69
CA LYS A 82 22.95 -13.00 3.85
C LYS A 82 22.12 -12.45 2.71
N ILE A 83 21.00 -13.09 2.44
CA ILE A 83 19.94 -12.58 1.56
C ILE A 83 18.79 -12.12 2.45
N TYR A 84 18.40 -10.86 2.35
CA TYR A 84 17.17 -10.34 2.94
C TYR A 84 16.04 -10.47 1.93
N TYR A 85 15.09 -11.35 2.19
CA TYR A 85 14.02 -11.65 1.25
C TYR A 85 12.75 -12.13 1.95
N HIS A 86 11.59 -11.57 1.59
CA HIS A 86 10.28 -12.04 2.04
C HIS A 86 9.88 -13.35 1.38
N MET A 87 10.15 -14.44 2.07
CA MET A 87 9.71 -15.76 1.62
C MET A 87 8.18 -15.90 1.67
N GLY A 88 7.61 -16.61 0.69
CA GLY A 88 6.18 -16.95 0.68
C GLY A 88 5.26 -16.00 -0.08
N ARG A 89 5.75 -14.84 -0.54
CA ARG A 89 4.92 -13.86 -1.28
C ARG A 89 4.76 -14.18 -2.77
N ASP A 90 5.79 -14.72 -3.40
CA ASP A 90 5.79 -15.11 -4.82
C ASP A 90 6.50 -16.46 -4.99
N GLU A 91 5.75 -17.50 -5.35
CA GLU A 91 6.29 -18.87 -5.47
C GLU A 91 7.38 -18.97 -6.54
N LYS A 92 7.22 -18.27 -7.67
CA LYS A 92 8.20 -18.32 -8.77
C LYS A 92 9.50 -17.64 -8.36
N LEU A 93 9.41 -16.49 -7.72
CA LEU A 93 10.58 -15.78 -7.23
C LEU A 93 11.22 -16.52 -6.05
N ASN A 94 10.43 -17.10 -5.14
CA ASN A 94 10.94 -17.98 -4.08
C ASN A 94 11.79 -19.11 -4.63
N HIS A 95 11.29 -19.81 -5.66
CA HIS A 95 12.02 -20.91 -6.29
C HIS A 95 13.35 -20.43 -6.87
N LYS A 96 13.38 -19.30 -7.57
CA LYS A 96 14.59 -18.71 -8.13
C LYS A 96 15.62 -18.37 -7.04
N VAL A 97 15.19 -17.62 -6.03
CA VAL A 97 16.05 -17.20 -4.90
C VAL A 97 16.64 -18.40 -4.18
N ILE A 98 15.83 -19.40 -3.84
CA ILE A 98 16.29 -20.63 -3.18
C ILE A 98 17.28 -21.41 -4.06
N THR A 99 16.99 -21.54 -5.36
CA THR A 99 17.85 -22.26 -6.31
C THR A 99 19.23 -21.61 -6.39
N HIS A 100 19.29 -20.29 -6.56
CA HIS A 100 20.56 -19.55 -6.61
C HIS A 100 21.30 -19.61 -5.28
N TRP A 101 20.59 -19.40 -4.16
CA TRP A 101 21.18 -19.52 -2.83
C TRP A 101 21.81 -20.89 -2.58
N GLN A 102 21.09 -21.97 -2.87
CA GLN A 102 21.63 -23.33 -2.70
C GLN A 102 22.86 -23.60 -3.57
N ARG A 103 22.88 -23.07 -4.80
CA ARG A 103 24.03 -23.17 -5.69
C ARG A 103 25.24 -22.45 -5.09
N LEU A 104 25.05 -21.23 -4.58
CA LEU A 104 26.08 -20.44 -3.94
C LEU A 104 26.59 -21.12 -2.66
N LEU A 105 25.70 -21.64 -1.83
CA LEU A 105 26.03 -22.34 -0.60
C LEU A 105 26.89 -23.60 -0.84
N ARG A 106 26.53 -24.40 -1.85
CA ARG A 106 27.36 -25.60 -2.23
C ARG A 106 28.77 -25.23 -2.64
N SER A 107 28.97 -24.07 -3.25
CA SER A 107 30.27 -23.60 -3.69
C SER A 107 31.03 -22.76 -2.64
N TYR A 108 30.41 -22.49 -1.49
CA TYR A 108 30.96 -21.64 -0.45
C TYR A 108 32.34 -22.08 0.03
N GLY A 109 32.52 -23.37 0.30
CA GLY A 109 33.82 -23.92 0.76
C GLY A 109 34.98 -23.73 -0.21
N LYS A 110 34.71 -23.53 -1.51
CA LYS A 110 35.72 -23.24 -2.52
C LYS A 110 35.95 -21.75 -2.73
N ARG A 111 34.90 -20.95 -2.58
CA ARG A 111 34.96 -19.51 -2.86
C ARG A 111 35.28 -18.68 -1.63
N GLY A 112 34.90 -19.16 -0.44
CA GLY A 112 35.04 -18.42 0.82
C GLY A 112 34.06 -17.28 0.98
N THR A 113 33.17 -17.03 0.01
CA THR A 113 32.17 -15.96 -0.01
C THR A 113 30.81 -16.48 -0.48
N GLY A 114 29.74 -15.79 -0.08
CA GLY A 114 28.37 -16.05 -0.50
C GLY A 114 27.41 -16.14 0.69
N PRO A 115 26.10 -16.01 0.45
CA PRO A 115 25.11 -15.96 1.50
C PRO A 115 24.94 -17.31 2.19
N VAL A 116 25.03 -17.32 3.51
CA VAL A 116 24.85 -18.53 4.34
C VAL A 116 23.42 -18.63 4.92
N ALA A 117 22.62 -17.56 4.82
CA ALA A 117 21.25 -17.52 5.31
C ALA A 117 20.34 -16.66 4.43
N ILE A 118 19.04 -16.97 4.48
CA ILE A 118 17.98 -16.07 4.04
C ILE A 118 17.25 -15.57 5.29
N GLU A 119 17.06 -14.27 5.39
CA GLU A 119 16.46 -13.61 6.53
C GLU A 119 15.34 -12.67 6.04
N ASP A 120 14.24 -12.60 6.80
CA ASP A 120 13.16 -11.68 6.47
C ASP A 120 13.58 -10.22 6.72
N PRO A 121 13.40 -9.29 5.77
CA PRO A 121 13.79 -7.89 5.93
C PRO A 121 12.96 -7.11 6.95
N PHE A 122 11.91 -7.71 7.51
CA PHE A 122 11.01 -7.14 8.50
C PHE A 122 11.75 -6.39 9.63
N LEU A 123 12.74 -7.03 10.26
CA LEU A 123 13.49 -6.44 11.39
C LEU A 123 14.31 -5.20 10.98
N THR A 124 14.63 -5.06 9.71
CA THR A 124 15.39 -3.92 9.18
C THR A 124 14.49 -2.82 8.64
N LEU A 125 13.47 -3.18 7.85
CA LEU A 125 12.62 -2.21 7.16
C LEU A 125 11.56 -1.58 8.06
N HIS A 126 10.94 -2.33 8.97
CA HIS A 126 9.87 -1.80 9.80
C HIS A 126 10.33 -0.67 10.74
N PRO A 127 11.49 -0.76 11.43
CA PRO A 127 12.02 0.35 12.20
C PRO A 127 12.24 1.62 11.36
N LEU A 128 12.72 1.49 10.12
CA LEU A 128 12.90 2.62 9.21
C LEU A 128 11.56 3.27 8.83
N ARG A 129 10.53 2.47 8.58
CA ARG A 129 9.19 2.94 8.23
C ARG A 129 8.38 3.43 9.43
N MET A 130 8.76 3.06 10.66
CA MET A 130 8.05 3.47 11.86
C MET A 130 8.20 4.97 12.13
N ILE A 131 9.37 5.55 11.89
CA ILE A 131 9.62 6.99 12.00
C ILE A 131 9.54 7.62 10.62
N LYS A 132 8.48 8.40 10.40
CA LYS A 132 8.19 8.99 9.09
C LYS A 132 9.05 10.21 8.82
N SER A 133 9.58 10.30 7.62
CA SER A 133 10.23 11.51 7.10
C SER A 133 9.22 12.65 6.88
N PRO A 134 9.66 13.90 6.72
CA PRO A 134 8.76 15.01 6.39
C PRO A 134 7.91 14.77 5.13
N ALA A 135 8.48 14.20 4.07
CA ALA A 135 7.77 13.90 2.84
C ALA A 135 6.68 12.82 3.04
N GLU A 136 6.93 11.80 3.86
CA GLU A 136 5.93 10.80 4.22
C GLU A 136 4.80 11.41 5.06
N LEU A 137 5.13 12.29 6.00
CA LEU A 137 4.14 13.01 6.79
C LEU A 137 3.24 13.91 5.93
N ASP A 138 3.77 14.49 4.86
CA ASP A 138 2.98 15.30 3.94
C ASP A 138 1.96 14.44 3.18
N LEU A 139 2.33 13.25 2.72
CA LEU A 139 1.38 12.29 2.11
C LEU A 139 0.31 11.83 3.11
N MET A 140 0.68 11.59 4.36
CA MET A 140 -0.28 11.22 5.42
C MET A 140 -1.25 12.38 5.72
N ARG A 141 -0.75 13.62 5.76
CA ARG A 141 -1.60 14.82 5.95
C ARG A 141 -2.56 15.01 4.78
N GLU A 142 -2.09 14.78 3.55
CA GLU A 142 -2.94 14.85 2.35
C GLU A 142 -4.05 13.81 2.42
N ALA A 143 -3.73 12.55 2.73
CA ALA A 143 -4.73 11.49 2.89
C ALA A 143 -5.74 11.83 4.01
N ALA A 144 -5.29 12.34 5.15
CA ALA A 144 -6.16 12.75 6.25
C ALA A 144 -7.05 13.93 5.87
N HIS A 145 -6.53 14.91 5.14
CA HIS A 145 -7.30 16.06 4.65
C HIS A 145 -8.40 15.63 3.67
N ILE A 146 -8.09 14.78 2.71
CA ILE A 146 -9.07 14.25 1.76
C ILE A 146 -10.16 13.44 2.48
N ALA A 147 -9.79 12.64 3.47
CA ALA A 147 -10.76 11.91 4.29
C ALA A 147 -11.69 12.87 5.05
N ALA A 148 -11.16 13.93 5.63
CA ALA A 148 -11.96 14.94 6.32
C ALA A 148 -12.98 15.61 5.39
N LEU A 149 -12.59 15.94 4.15
CA LEU A 149 -13.50 16.48 3.13
C LEU A 149 -14.62 15.48 2.78
N ALA A 150 -14.29 14.20 2.66
CA ALA A 150 -15.26 13.15 2.36
C ALA A 150 -16.25 12.94 3.51
N HIS A 151 -15.79 12.91 4.75
CA HIS A 151 -16.65 12.83 5.93
C HIS A 151 -17.57 14.04 6.06
N GLU A 152 -17.06 15.25 5.81
CA GLU A 152 -17.89 16.46 5.81
C GLU A 152 -18.95 16.40 4.71
N ARG A 153 -18.61 15.93 3.51
CA ARG A 153 -19.58 15.73 2.43
C ARG A 153 -20.64 14.70 2.81
N ALA A 154 -20.24 13.56 3.37
CA ALA A 154 -21.15 12.53 3.85
C ALA A 154 -22.15 13.11 4.90
N ARG A 155 -21.65 13.90 5.85
CA ARG A 155 -22.48 14.58 6.86
C ARG A 155 -23.51 15.53 6.24
N GLN A 156 -23.15 16.24 5.16
CA GLN A 156 -24.04 17.19 4.47
C GLN A 156 -25.19 16.51 3.73
N ILE A 157 -24.97 15.31 3.19
CA ILE A 157 -25.98 14.60 2.39
C ILE A 157 -26.78 13.58 3.19
N ALA A 158 -26.29 13.18 4.36
CA ALA A 158 -26.98 12.23 5.22
C ALA A 158 -28.33 12.83 5.70
N LYS A 159 -29.40 12.11 5.38
CA LYS A 159 -30.77 12.42 5.82
C LYS A 159 -31.61 11.16 5.72
N PRO A 160 -32.77 11.09 6.42
CA PRO A 160 -33.69 9.97 6.27
C PRO A 160 -34.06 9.71 4.82
N GLY A 161 -34.11 8.45 4.40
CA GLY A 161 -34.42 7.99 3.05
C GLY A 161 -33.24 7.88 2.09
N VAL A 162 -32.05 8.36 2.45
CA VAL A 162 -30.80 8.12 1.70
C VAL A 162 -30.27 6.72 2.05
N LYS A 163 -29.70 6.02 1.08
CA LYS A 163 -29.08 4.71 1.33
C LYS A 163 -27.63 4.86 1.77
N GLU A 164 -27.15 3.90 2.58
CA GLU A 164 -25.76 3.79 2.98
C GLU A 164 -24.83 3.77 1.76
N SER A 165 -25.19 3.05 0.68
CA SER A 165 -24.44 2.99 -0.58
C SER A 165 -24.33 4.32 -1.32
N GLU A 166 -25.32 5.23 -1.17
CA GLU A 166 -25.24 6.57 -1.77
C GLU A 166 -24.21 7.42 -1.03
N ILE A 167 -24.13 7.28 0.31
CA ILE A 167 -23.11 7.93 1.13
C ILE A 167 -21.72 7.40 0.78
N GLU A 168 -21.55 6.07 0.64
CA GLU A 168 -20.30 5.43 0.23
C GLU A 168 -19.84 5.98 -1.13
N ALA A 169 -20.72 6.02 -2.11
CA ALA A 169 -20.42 6.52 -3.45
C ALA A 169 -19.91 7.98 -3.44
N GLU A 170 -20.52 8.84 -2.62
CA GLU A 170 -20.08 10.24 -2.45
C GLU A 170 -18.70 10.32 -1.77
N ILE A 171 -18.46 9.49 -0.76
CA ILE A 171 -17.13 9.40 -0.12
C ILE A 171 -16.06 9.04 -1.14
N GLU A 172 -16.28 7.99 -1.92
CA GLU A 172 -15.35 7.55 -2.96
C GLU A 172 -15.18 8.58 -4.08
N TYR A 173 -16.26 9.27 -4.46
CA TYR A 173 -16.17 10.37 -5.41
C TYR A 173 -15.24 11.47 -4.90
N ILE A 174 -15.35 11.88 -3.64
CA ILE A 174 -14.47 12.89 -3.03
C ILE A 174 -13.02 12.39 -3.02
N PHE A 175 -12.77 11.14 -2.64
CA PHE A 175 -11.42 10.55 -2.68
C PHE A 175 -10.80 10.68 -4.07
N ARG A 176 -11.50 10.24 -5.10
CA ARG A 176 -11.02 10.30 -6.49
C ARG A 176 -10.89 11.72 -7.03
N LYS A 177 -11.85 12.58 -6.73
CA LYS A 177 -11.85 13.99 -7.15
C LYS A 177 -10.62 14.74 -6.65
N HIS A 178 -10.16 14.40 -5.43
CA HIS A 178 -9.01 15.04 -4.80
C HIS A 178 -7.68 14.30 -5.03
N GLY A 179 -7.64 13.32 -5.95
CA GLY A 179 -6.40 12.70 -6.39
C GLY A 179 -5.96 11.48 -5.60
N ALA A 180 -6.75 11.00 -4.64
CA ALA A 180 -6.44 9.75 -3.97
C ALA A 180 -6.42 8.57 -4.94
N MET A 181 -5.55 7.60 -4.68
CA MET A 181 -5.44 6.36 -5.47
C MET A 181 -6.69 5.49 -5.38
N GLY A 182 -7.48 5.65 -4.33
CA GLY A 182 -8.72 4.95 -4.03
C GLY A 182 -8.93 4.84 -2.53
N VAL A 183 -9.86 3.95 -2.15
CA VAL A 183 -10.09 3.61 -0.75
C VAL A 183 -8.86 2.92 -0.15
N ALA A 184 -8.60 3.17 1.12
CA ALA A 184 -7.56 2.50 1.89
C ALA A 184 -7.99 1.06 2.28
N TYR A 185 -9.26 0.91 2.58
CA TYR A 185 -9.97 -0.34 2.95
C TYR A 185 -11.45 -0.20 2.51
N PRO A 186 -12.23 -1.29 2.45
CA PRO A 186 -13.67 -1.20 2.18
C PRO A 186 -14.36 -0.28 3.18
N SER A 187 -15.01 0.78 2.69
CA SER A 187 -15.65 1.76 3.55
C SER A 187 -16.81 1.14 4.33
N ILE A 188 -16.94 1.51 5.58
CA ILE A 188 -18.06 1.15 6.46
C ILE A 188 -18.98 2.36 6.54
N VAL A 189 -20.23 2.19 6.11
CA VAL A 189 -21.30 3.19 6.22
C VAL A 189 -22.50 2.51 6.87
N ALA A 190 -22.64 2.67 8.17
CA ALA A 190 -23.52 1.85 8.99
C ALA A 190 -24.54 2.69 9.76
N ALA A 191 -25.83 2.54 9.45
CA ALA A 191 -26.93 3.24 10.12
C ALA A 191 -27.59 2.36 11.18
N GLY A 192 -28.03 2.95 12.27
CA GLY A 192 -28.82 2.30 13.32
C GLY A 192 -28.15 1.05 13.89
N ALA A 193 -28.80 -0.10 13.80
CA ALA A 193 -28.28 -1.38 14.30
C ALA A 193 -27.03 -1.88 13.55
N ASN A 194 -26.86 -1.51 12.29
CA ASN A 194 -25.70 -1.90 11.50
C ASN A 194 -24.40 -1.31 12.10
N ALA A 195 -24.47 -0.16 12.73
CA ALA A 195 -23.35 0.48 13.41
C ALA A 195 -22.78 -0.34 14.60
N CYS A 196 -23.46 -1.38 15.03
CA CYS A 196 -22.98 -2.32 16.05
C CYS A 196 -22.18 -3.49 15.47
N ILE A 197 -22.01 -3.55 14.14
CA ILE A 197 -21.22 -4.56 13.44
C ILE A 197 -19.88 -3.92 13.05
N LEU A 198 -18.77 -4.38 13.67
CA LEU A 198 -17.47 -3.72 13.54
C LEU A 198 -16.97 -3.55 12.10
N HIS A 199 -17.11 -4.58 11.28
CA HIS A 199 -16.68 -4.53 9.87
C HIS A 199 -17.88 -4.70 8.93
N TYR A 200 -18.90 -3.86 9.12
CA TYR A 200 -20.08 -3.81 8.25
C TYR A 200 -19.73 -3.15 6.91
N ILE A 201 -19.76 -3.93 5.82
CA ILE A 201 -19.40 -3.47 4.47
C ILE A 201 -20.51 -3.67 3.43
N ASP A 202 -21.69 -4.13 3.84
CA ASP A 202 -22.81 -4.34 2.91
C ASP A 202 -23.38 -3.01 2.41
N ASN A 203 -23.37 -1.99 3.25
CA ASN A 203 -23.73 -0.61 2.96
C ASN A 203 -25.02 -0.47 2.13
N ASN A 204 -26.07 -1.24 2.46
CA ASN A 204 -27.25 -1.38 1.60
C ASN A 204 -28.58 -0.92 2.25
N SER A 205 -28.55 -0.52 3.51
CA SER A 205 -29.75 -0.09 4.24
C SER A 205 -30.07 1.38 3.97
N GLU A 206 -31.35 1.73 4.19
CA GLU A 206 -31.84 3.10 4.13
C GLU A 206 -31.72 3.76 5.51
N LEU A 207 -31.19 4.98 5.56
CA LEU A 207 -31.07 5.77 6.77
C LEU A 207 -32.45 6.15 7.31
N GLN A 208 -32.70 5.90 8.59
CA GLN A 208 -33.96 6.20 9.24
C GLN A 208 -33.85 7.45 10.13
N ASP A 209 -34.97 8.12 10.34
CA ASP A 209 -35.07 9.23 11.29
C ASP A 209 -34.80 8.74 12.72
N GLY A 210 -33.91 9.43 13.42
CA GLY A 210 -33.48 9.06 14.77
C GLY A 210 -32.33 8.08 14.87
N ASP A 211 -31.85 7.50 13.75
CA ASP A 211 -30.64 6.67 13.70
C ASP A 211 -29.39 7.49 13.90
N LEU A 212 -28.35 6.85 14.43
CA LEU A 212 -26.96 7.28 14.28
C LEU A 212 -26.38 6.66 13.01
N LEU A 213 -25.60 7.44 12.28
CA LEU A 213 -24.77 6.98 11.16
C LEU A 213 -23.32 6.95 11.60
N LEU A 214 -22.72 5.76 11.58
CA LEU A 214 -21.28 5.55 11.75
C LEU A 214 -20.66 5.42 10.36
N ILE A 215 -19.63 6.20 10.10
CA ILE A 215 -18.80 6.08 8.89
C ILE A 215 -17.38 5.83 9.32
N ASP A 216 -16.80 4.74 8.81
CA ASP A 216 -15.39 4.43 8.92
C ASP A 216 -14.83 4.29 7.50
N ALA A 217 -14.10 5.32 7.08
CA ALA A 217 -13.60 5.43 5.71
C ALA A 217 -12.27 6.17 5.66
N GLY A 218 -11.39 5.67 4.82
CA GLY A 218 -10.11 6.27 4.55
C GLY A 218 -9.67 6.12 3.10
N CYS A 219 -8.78 6.99 2.66
CA CYS A 219 -8.22 6.96 1.31
C CYS A 219 -6.71 6.70 1.32
N SER A 220 -6.17 6.35 0.15
CA SER A 220 -4.75 6.08 -0.07
C SER A 220 -4.13 7.16 -0.96
N CYS A 221 -3.10 7.85 -0.46
CA CYS A 221 -2.30 8.81 -1.20
C CYS A 221 -0.84 8.38 -1.18
N GLY A 222 -0.22 8.14 -2.35
CA GLY A 222 1.18 7.76 -2.43
C GLY A 222 1.56 6.55 -1.56
N TYR A 223 0.66 5.57 -1.43
CA TYR A 223 0.78 4.39 -0.56
C TYR A 223 0.64 4.65 0.95
N TYR A 224 0.35 5.88 1.36
CA TYR A 224 -0.04 6.23 2.73
C TYR A 224 -1.55 6.33 2.84
N ASN A 225 -2.08 5.79 3.92
CA ASN A 225 -3.52 5.68 4.13
C ASN A 225 -3.97 6.63 5.24
N SER A 226 -5.18 7.20 5.09
CA SER A 226 -5.96 7.70 6.20
C SER A 226 -6.92 6.63 6.72
N ASP A 227 -7.32 6.78 7.96
CA ASP A 227 -8.25 5.90 8.67
C ASP A 227 -9.03 6.77 9.65
N VAL A 228 -10.33 6.98 9.38
CA VAL A 228 -11.14 7.93 10.13
C VAL A 228 -12.54 7.38 10.38
N THR A 229 -12.90 7.24 11.64
CA THR A 229 -14.28 6.91 12.06
C THR A 229 -14.97 8.13 12.63
N ARG A 230 -16.21 8.38 12.20
CA ARG A 230 -17.10 9.42 12.75
C ARG A 230 -18.53 8.89 12.87
N THR A 231 -19.21 9.31 13.96
CA THR A 231 -20.61 8.97 14.21
C THR A 231 -21.41 10.26 14.43
N PHE A 232 -22.56 10.37 13.79
CA PHE A 232 -23.44 11.52 13.92
C PHE A 232 -24.91 11.11 13.67
N PRO A 233 -25.90 11.86 14.18
CA PRO A 233 -27.29 11.55 13.95
C PRO A 233 -27.72 11.87 12.51
N VAL A 234 -28.48 10.96 11.89
CA VAL A 234 -28.99 11.07 10.51
C VAL A 234 -29.81 12.34 10.30
N ASN A 235 -30.60 12.74 11.28
CA ASN A 235 -31.46 13.95 11.23
C ASN A 235 -30.76 15.21 11.79
N GLY A 236 -29.46 15.13 12.15
CA GLY A 236 -28.69 16.25 12.69
C GLY A 236 -28.95 16.55 14.17
N LYS A 237 -29.75 15.73 14.90
CA LYS A 237 -30.08 15.95 16.31
C LYS A 237 -29.88 14.66 17.12
N PHE A 238 -29.03 14.73 18.14
CA PHE A 238 -28.91 13.62 19.10
C PHE A 238 -30.15 13.54 20.01
N THR A 239 -30.61 12.34 20.31
CA THR A 239 -31.45 12.11 21.48
C THR A 239 -30.66 12.36 22.77
N THR A 240 -31.34 12.46 23.91
CA THR A 240 -30.65 12.63 25.20
C THR A 240 -29.69 11.51 25.48
N GLU A 241 -30.08 10.24 25.22
CA GLU A 241 -29.31 9.04 25.45
C GLU A 241 -28.12 8.97 24.50
N GLN A 242 -28.34 9.22 23.21
CA GLN A 242 -27.28 9.26 22.20
C GLN A 242 -26.22 10.31 22.56
N LYS A 243 -26.64 11.50 23.00
CA LYS A 243 -25.72 12.57 23.39
C LYS A 243 -24.85 12.19 24.57
N ILE A 244 -25.45 11.59 25.62
CA ILE A 244 -24.69 11.13 26.82
C ILE A 244 -23.60 10.17 26.41
N ILE A 245 -23.92 9.14 25.60
CA ILE A 245 -22.94 8.13 25.16
C ILE A 245 -21.89 8.77 24.26
N TYR A 246 -22.29 9.66 23.33
CA TYR A 246 -21.36 10.36 22.45
C TYR A 246 -20.33 11.21 23.24
N GLU A 247 -20.81 11.98 24.25
CA GLU A 247 -19.96 12.79 25.10
C GLU A 247 -19.00 11.95 25.94
N LEU A 248 -19.43 10.80 26.47
CA LEU A 248 -18.56 9.87 27.19
C LEU A 248 -17.41 9.33 26.29
N VAL A 249 -17.71 9.02 25.04
CA VAL A 249 -16.68 8.56 24.09
C VAL A 249 -15.74 9.71 23.68
N LEU A 250 -16.26 10.94 23.58
CA LEU A 250 -15.48 12.12 23.24
C LEU A 250 -14.49 12.52 24.33
N ASP A 251 -14.88 12.29 25.60
CA ASP A 251 -14.09 12.65 26.79
C ASP A 251 -13.01 11.58 27.11
N ALA A 252 -13.09 10.37 26.55
CA ALA A 252 -12.17 9.25 26.77
C ALA A 252 -10.92 9.35 25.90
#